data_01daff4d1e6c1d412cc7f21425e70958
#
_entry.id   01daff4d1e6c1d412cc7f21425e70958
#
_cell.length_a   1.000
_cell.length_b   1.000
_cell.length_c   1.000
_cell.angle_alpha   90.00
_cell.angle_beta   90.00
_cell.angle_gamma   90.00
#
_symmetry.space_group_name_H-M   'P 1'
#
loop_
_entity.id
_entity.type
_entity.pdbx_description
1 polymer ?
#
loop_
_entity_poly.entity_id
_entity_poly.type
_entity_poly.pdbx_seq_one_letter_code
_entity_poly.pdbx_strand_id
1 'polypeptide(L)'
;MTATLERVNHLDSKHAADIGYLMNCYASDPMGRGSPLATEITSRLATELSKISHAFSIICYVSKKPAGLINCFEAFSTFQCKPIVNVHDIVVVEEFRGRGISHLLLLEVENMAVEKNCCKITLEVLERNTPAKNSYIKFGFKDYELDPTFGKAMFWGKSCSK
;
A
#
# COMPACT_ATOMS: atom_id res chain seq x y z
N MET A 1 -1.39 14.14 19.46
CA MET A 1 -2.36 13.79 18.41
C MET A 1 -2.48 12.28 18.38
N THR A 2 -3.68 11.75 18.56
CA THR A 2 -3.91 10.30 18.56
C THR A 2 -4.17 9.85 17.12
N ALA A 3 -3.31 8.98 16.59
CA ALA A 3 -3.53 8.28 15.34
C ALA A 3 -4.32 6.99 15.65
N THR A 4 -5.32 6.68 14.83
CA THR A 4 -6.08 5.42 14.89
C THR A 4 -6.02 4.71 13.57
N LEU A 5 -5.91 3.38 13.60
CA LEU A 5 -5.93 2.54 12.42
C LEU A 5 -7.27 1.84 12.31
N GLU A 6 -7.82 1.79 11.11
CA GLU A 6 -9.05 1.06 10.81
C GLU A 6 -8.82 0.11 9.64
N ARG A 7 -9.10 -1.18 9.85
CA ARG A 7 -9.18 -2.17 8.76
C ARG A 7 -10.44 -1.84 7.96
N VAL A 8 -10.29 -1.63 6.68
CA VAL A 8 -11.35 -1.10 5.82
C VAL A 8 -12.44 -2.12 5.54
N ASN A 9 -13.68 -1.71 5.70
CA ASN A 9 -14.82 -2.33 5.02
C ASN A 9 -15.06 -1.56 3.70
N HIS A 10 -14.73 -2.16 2.56
CA HIS A 10 -14.87 -1.52 1.25
C HIS A 10 -16.33 -1.22 0.85
N LEU A 11 -17.31 -1.80 1.55
CA LEU A 11 -18.74 -1.52 1.35
C LEU A 11 -19.27 -0.40 2.24
N ASP A 12 -18.48 0.08 3.20
CA ASP A 12 -18.81 1.24 4.02
C ASP A 12 -18.61 2.53 3.23
N SER A 13 -19.61 3.40 3.22
CA SER A 13 -19.61 4.61 2.39
C SER A 13 -18.55 5.63 2.80
N LYS A 14 -18.24 5.72 4.12
CA LYS A 14 -17.17 6.59 4.62
C LYS A 14 -15.80 6.07 4.20
N HIS A 15 -15.54 4.77 4.39
CA HIS A 15 -14.29 4.16 3.94
C HIS A 15 -14.11 4.28 2.42
N ALA A 16 -15.17 4.11 1.63
CA ALA A 16 -15.12 4.26 0.18
C ALA A 16 -14.73 5.67 -0.25
N ALA A 17 -15.32 6.70 0.39
CA ALA A 17 -14.98 8.10 0.13
C ALA A 17 -13.52 8.41 0.54
N ASP A 18 -13.09 7.93 1.71
CA ASP A 18 -11.74 8.15 2.24
C ASP A 18 -10.67 7.44 1.36
N ILE A 19 -10.93 6.24 0.85
CA ILE A 19 -10.05 5.55 -0.13
C ILE A 19 -9.92 6.39 -1.40
N GLY A 20 -11.03 6.84 -1.97
CA GLY A 20 -11.02 7.68 -3.18
C GLY A 20 -10.19 8.95 -2.99
N TYR A 21 -10.37 9.62 -1.86
CA TYR A 21 -9.60 10.81 -1.49
C TYR A 21 -8.10 10.51 -1.35
N LEU A 22 -7.73 9.49 -0.56
CA LEU A 22 -6.34 9.14 -0.28
C LEU A 22 -5.60 8.65 -1.53
N MET A 23 -6.27 7.86 -2.39
CA MET A 23 -5.70 7.44 -3.67
C MET A 23 -5.53 8.60 -4.64
N ASN A 24 -6.43 9.59 -4.60
CA ASN A 24 -6.26 10.80 -5.39
C ASN A 24 -5.06 11.65 -4.89
N CYS A 25 -4.85 11.74 -3.57
CA CYS A 25 -3.66 12.35 -2.99
C CYS A 25 -2.38 11.62 -3.46
N TYR A 26 -2.39 10.28 -3.46
CA TYR A 26 -1.26 9.49 -3.94
C TYR A 26 -0.98 9.73 -5.44
N ALA A 27 -2.00 9.67 -6.28
CA ALA A 27 -1.85 9.86 -7.72
C ALA A 27 -1.34 11.27 -8.07
N SER A 28 -1.75 12.29 -7.30
CA SER A 28 -1.33 13.68 -7.50
C SER A 28 0.12 13.96 -7.08
N ASP A 29 0.69 13.10 -6.22
CA ASP A 29 2.08 13.21 -5.79
C ASP A 29 3.04 12.94 -6.96
N PRO A 30 4.13 13.71 -7.13
CA PRO A 30 5.14 13.46 -8.16
C PRO A 30 5.74 12.05 -8.13
N MET A 31 5.84 11.44 -6.96
CA MET A 31 6.31 10.05 -6.80
C MET A 31 5.21 9.00 -6.99
N GLY A 32 3.97 9.41 -7.17
CA GLY A 32 2.87 8.59 -7.64
C GLY A 32 2.74 8.70 -9.15
N ARG A 33 1.67 9.35 -9.62
CA ARG A 33 1.41 9.56 -11.06
C ARG A 33 1.71 11.00 -11.51
N GLY A 34 1.77 11.96 -10.59
CA GLY A 34 1.94 13.39 -10.86
C GLY A 34 0.67 14.08 -11.40
N SER A 35 -0.49 13.41 -11.37
CA SER A 35 -1.77 13.94 -11.80
C SER A 35 -2.93 13.24 -11.09
N PRO A 36 -4.04 13.95 -10.83
CA PRO A 36 -5.20 13.38 -10.13
C PRO A 36 -5.83 12.24 -10.93
N LEU A 37 -6.53 11.36 -10.22
CA LEU A 37 -7.37 10.32 -10.81
C LEU A 37 -8.69 10.93 -11.33
N ALA A 38 -9.24 10.33 -12.37
CA ALA A 38 -10.58 10.66 -12.82
C ALA A 38 -11.62 10.31 -11.74
N THR A 39 -12.68 11.11 -11.63
CA THR A 39 -13.74 10.93 -10.61
C THR A 39 -14.41 9.56 -10.73
N GLU A 40 -14.55 9.04 -11.96
CA GLU A 40 -15.11 7.72 -12.24
C GLU A 40 -14.25 6.59 -11.62
N ILE A 41 -12.94 6.80 -11.50
CA ILE A 41 -12.04 5.83 -10.87
C ILE A 41 -12.19 5.91 -9.35
N THR A 42 -12.06 7.10 -8.77
CA THR A 42 -12.11 7.28 -7.32
C THR A 42 -13.45 6.86 -6.72
N SER A 43 -14.56 7.09 -7.41
CA SER A 43 -15.91 6.73 -6.97
C SER A 43 -16.20 5.22 -7.02
N ARG A 44 -15.50 4.46 -7.87
CA ARG A 44 -15.70 3.02 -8.05
C ARG A 44 -14.69 2.15 -7.33
N LEU A 45 -13.53 2.72 -6.95
CA LEU A 45 -12.37 1.97 -6.49
C LEU A 45 -12.70 1.03 -5.33
N ALA A 46 -13.36 1.51 -4.27
CA ALA A 46 -13.72 0.68 -3.12
C ALA A 46 -14.67 -0.47 -3.51
N THR A 47 -15.66 -0.18 -4.35
CA THR A 47 -16.58 -1.21 -4.86
C THR A 47 -15.86 -2.28 -5.68
N GLU A 48 -14.88 -1.90 -6.51
CA GLU A 48 -14.11 -2.89 -7.27
C GLU A 48 -13.17 -3.69 -6.33
N LEU A 49 -12.53 -3.05 -5.35
CA LEU A 49 -11.74 -3.74 -4.34
C LEU A 49 -12.57 -4.72 -3.51
N SER A 50 -13.83 -4.42 -3.20
CA SER A 50 -14.72 -5.32 -2.44
C SER A 50 -14.99 -6.66 -3.14
N LYS A 51 -14.83 -6.72 -4.47
CA LYS A 51 -15.00 -7.94 -5.26
C LYS A 51 -13.78 -8.85 -5.26
N ILE A 52 -12.64 -8.36 -4.75
CA ILE A 52 -11.35 -9.06 -4.74
C ILE A 52 -11.15 -9.66 -3.35
N SER A 53 -11.38 -10.96 -3.22
CA SER A 53 -11.37 -11.66 -1.91
C SER A 53 -10.02 -11.63 -1.19
N HIS A 54 -8.94 -11.41 -1.91
CA HIS A 54 -7.57 -11.34 -1.40
C HIS A 54 -7.03 -9.91 -1.28
N ALA A 55 -7.87 -8.89 -1.51
CA ALA A 55 -7.53 -7.49 -1.28
C ALA A 55 -7.95 -7.07 0.13
N PHE A 56 -7.12 -6.27 0.80
CA PHE A 56 -7.48 -5.58 2.03
C PHE A 56 -6.80 -4.21 2.10
N SER A 57 -7.40 -3.31 2.85
CA SER A 57 -6.90 -1.95 3.02
C SER A 57 -6.94 -1.55 4.49
N ILE A 58 -6.05 -0.64 4.88
CA ILE A 58 -6.02 -0.04 6.21
C ILE A 58 -5.93 1.47 6.04
N ILE A 59 -6.75 2.20 6.77
CA ILE A 59 -6.71 3.67 6.83
C ILE A 59 -6.21 4.10 8.20
N CYS A 60 -5.29 5.05 8.19
CA CYS A 60 -4.88 5.78 9.40
C CYS A 60 -5.63 7.11 9.46
N TYR A 61 -6.28 7.36 10.58
CA TYR A 61 -6.94 8.63 10.88
C TYR A 61 -6.15 9.41 11.93
N VAL A 62 -6.06 10.72 11.75
CA VAL A 62 -5.55 11.67 12.74
C VAL A 62 -6.64 12.71 13.01
N SER A 63 -7.10 12.79 14.26
CA SER A 63 -8.22 13.67 14.63
C SER A 63 -9.44 13.47 13.71
N LYS A 64 -9.79 12.23 13.41
CA LYS A 64 -10.89 11.80 12.52
C LYS A 64 -10.74 12.16 11.04
N LYS A 65 -9.60 12.73 10.62
CA LYS A 65 -9.28 12.99 9.22
C LYS A 65 -8.48 11.82 8.65
N PRO A 66 -8.77 11.36 7.42
CA PRO A 66 -7.96 10.35 6.75
C PRO A 66 -6.56 10.90 6.46
N ALA A 67 -5.55 10.28 7.05
CA ALA A 67 -4.17 10.75 7.04
C ALA A 67 -3.22 9.86 6.24
N GLY A 68 -3.58 8.59 6.08
CA GLY A 68 -2.81 7.62 5.29
C GLY A 68 -3.62 6.39 4.96
N LEU A 69 -3.21 5.72 3.88
CA LEU A 69 -3.83 4.51 3.36
C LEU A 69 -2.74 3.52 2.96
N ILE A 70 -3.01 2.25 3.16
CA ILE A 70 -2.25 1.16 2.57
C ILE A 70 -3.22 0.16 1.94
N ASN A 71 -3.00 -0.16 0.67
CA ASN A 71 -3.72 -1.21 -0.07
C ASN A 71 -2.80 -2.40 -0.25
N CYS A 72 -3.29 -3.59 0.07
CA CYS A 72 -2.54 -4.83 0.00
C CYS A 72 -3.31 -5.90 -0.75
N PHE A 73 -2.56 -6.80 -1.38
CA PHE A 73 -3.09 -8.02 -1.99
C PHE A 73 -2.37 -9.24 -1.44
N GLU A 74 -3.11 -10.27 -1.11
CA GLU A 74 -2.52 -11.57 -0.79
C GLU A 74 -2.11 -12.26 -2.08
N ALA A 75 -0.91 -12.80 -2.09
CA ALA A 75 -0.36 -13.62 -3.14
C ALA A 75 0.24 -14.90 -2.52
N PHE A 76 0.97 -15.68 -3.27
CA PHE A 76 1.49 -16.96 -2.82
C PHE A 76 2.95 -17.18 -3.23
N SER A 77 3.77 -17.58 -2.29
CA SER A 77 5.15 -18.02 -2.56
C SER A 77 5.18 -19.49 -2.92
N THR A 78 5.42 -19.79 -4.19
CA THR A 78 5.60 -21.16 -4.66
C THR A 78 6.87 -21.82 -4.10
N PHE A 79 7.89 -21.01 -3.77
CA PHE A 79 9.14 -21.53 -3.19
C PHE A 79 9.02 -21.92 -1.72
N GLN A 80 8.14 -21.26 -0.97
CA GLN A 80 7.91 -21.55 0.44
C GLN A 80 6.58 -22.26 0.73
N CYS A 81 5.75 -22.42 -0.30
CA CYS A 81 4.40 -22.99 -0.20
C CYS A 81 3.57 -22.27 0.90
N LYS A 82 3.65 -20.93 0.94
CA LYS A 82 2.97 -20.07 1.92
C LYS A 82 2.42 -18.82 1.29
N PRO A 83 1.34 -18.24 1.86
CA PRO A 83 0.87 -16.93 1.44
C PRO A 83 1.92 -15.85 1.70
N ILE A 84 1.81 -14.76 0.94
CA ILE A 84 2.56 -13.52 1.11
C ILE A 84 1.60 -12.34 1.01
N VAL A 85 1.98 -11.20 1.54
CA VAL A 85 1.28 -9.93 1.33
C VAL A 85 2.11 -9.05 0.42
N ASN A 86 1.51 -8.52 -0.65
CA ASN A 86 2.08 -7.44 -1.44
C ASN A 86 1.43 -6.12 -1.02
N VAL A 87 2.23 -5.16 -0.57
CA VAL A 87 1.82 -3.77 -0.39
C VAL A 87 1.83 -3.12 -1.76
N HIS A 88 0.63 -2.85 -2.31
CA HIS A 88 0.46 -2.32 -3.64
C HIS A 88 0.52 -0.78 -3.67
N ASP A 89 -0.18 -0.13 -2.74
CA ASP A 89 -0.13 1.31 -2.55
C ASP A 89 0.12 1.62 -1.08
N ILE A 90 0.90 2.65 -0.82
CA ILE A 90 1.03 3.27 0.49
C ILE A 90 1.15 4.79 0.32
N VAL A 91 0.29 5.52 0.98
CA VAL A 91 0.27 6.97 0.95
C VAL A 91 0.10 7.55 2.33
N VAL A 92 0.80 8.65 2.59
CA VAL A 92 0.57 9.53 3.73
C VAL A 92 0.35 10.93 3.18
N VAL A 93 -0.80 11.53 3.52
CA VAL A 93 -1.15 12.89 3.11
C VAL A 93 -0.07 13.86 3.60
N GLU A 94 0.31 14.83 2.76
CA GLU A 94 1.47 15.69 2.97
C GLU A 94 1.50 16.35 4.35
N GLU A 95 0.38 16.90 4.81
CA GLU A 95 0.27 17.56 6.12
C GLU A 95 0.52 16.65 7.33
N PHE A 96 0.47 15.32 7.11
CA PHE A 96 0.68 14.30 8.15
C PHE A 96 2.02 13.55 8.02
N ARG A 97 2.85 13.87 7.03
CA ARG A 97 4.17 13.24 6.85
C ARG A 97 5.11 13.53 8.00
N GLY A 98 6.11 12.68 8.19
CA GLY A 98 7.10 12.80 9.26
C GLY A 98 6.59 12.42 10.66
N ARG A 99 5.35 11.92 10.79
CA ARG A 99 4.72 11.57 12.08
C ARG A 99 4.64 10.05 12.34
N GLY A 100 5.36 9.25 11.55
CA GLY A 100 5.40 7.79 11.74
C GLY A 100 4.19 7.03 11.20
N ILE A 101 3.28 7.66 10.44
CA ILE A 101 2.05 7.02 9.96
C ILE A 101 2.35 5.85 9.03
N SER A 102 3.33 5.97 8.12
CA SER A 102 3.73 4.85 7.27
C SER A 102 4.21 3.64 8.07
N HIS A 103 4.93 3.88 9.18
CA HIS A 103 5.37 2.82 10.08
C HIS A 103 4.18 2.13 10.77
N LEU A 104 3.19 2.90 11.24
CA LEU A 104 1.98 2.35 11.86
C LEU A 104 1.19 1.49 10.87
N LEU A 105 1.02 1.96 9.63
CA LEU A 105 0.34 1.20 8.56
C LEU A 105 1.07 -0.10 8.25
N LEU A 106 2.39 -0.07 8.10
CA LEU A 106 3.19 -1.28 7.84
C LEU A 106 3.16 -2.26 9.01
N LEU A 107 3.17 -1.77 10.25
CA LEU A 107 3.05 -2.62 11.44
C LEU A 107 1.72 -3.37 11.48
N GLU A 108 0.61 -2.71 11.12
CA GLU A 108 -0.69 -3.37 11.05
C GLU A 108 -0.75 -4.39 9.90
N VAL A 109 -0.10 -4.11 8.76
CA VAL A 109 0.05 -5.11 7.69
C VAL A 109 0.86 -6.32 8.18
N GLU A 110 1.93 -6.10 8.95
CA GLU A 110 2.72 -7.18 9.53
C GLU A 110 1.89 -8.04 10.50
N ASN A 111 1.09 -7.42 11.35
CA ASN A 111 0.15 -8.13 12.23
C ASN A 111 -0.81 -9.01 11.42
N MET A 112 -1.44 -8.45 10.37
CA MET A 112 -2.34 -9.19 9.50
C MET A 112 -1.62 -10.31 8.73
N ALA A 113 -0.40 -10.09 8.29
CA ALA A 113 0.41 -11.11 7.62
C ALA A 113 0.73 -12.29 8.56
N VAL A 114 1.02 -12.00 9.82
CA VAL A 114 1.21 -13.03 10.86
C VAL A 114 -0.09 -13.80 11.13
N GLU A 115 -1.22 -13.10 11.29
CA GLU A 115 -2.54 -13.73 11.46
C GLU A 115 -2.87 -14.70 10.32
N LYS A 116 -2.43 -14.38 9.10
CA LYS A 116 -2.65 -15.16 7.87
C LYS A 116 -1.56 -16.21 7.60
N ASN A 117 -0.59 -16.38 8.50
CA ASN A 117 0.55 -17.28 8.33
C ASN A 117 1.37 -17.00 7.05
N CYS A 118 1.47 -15.74 6.65
CA CYS A 118 2.28 -15.31 5.53
C CYS A 118 3.78 -15.45 5.84
N CYS A 119 4.57 -15.81 4.83
CA CYS A 119 6.01 -15.95 5.02
C CYS A 119 6.80 -14.66 4.78
N LYS A 120 6.22 -13.67 4.11
CA LYS A 120 6.84 -12.36 3.87
C LYS A 120 5.83 -11.31 3.42
N ILE A 121 6.27 -10.06 3.50
CA ILE A 121 5.62 -8.89 2.90
C ILE A 121 6.54 -8.37 1.79
N THR A 122 5.97 -7.98 0.66
CA THR A 122 6.68 -7.40 -0.49
C THR A 122 6.11 -6.04 -0.84
N LEU A 123 6.93 -5.19 -1.45
CA LEU A 123 6.51 -3.91 -2.03
C LEU A 123 7.43 -3.54 -3.19
N GLU A 124 6.94 -2.66 -4.06
CA GLU A 124 7.75 -1.98 -5.07
C GLU A 124 7.96 -0.52 -4.63
N VAL A 125 9.13 0.02 -4.96
CA VAL A 125 9.46 1.43 -4.68
C VAL A 125 10.30 2.00 -5.81
N LEU A 126 10.00 3.24 -6.22
CA LEU A 126 10.81 3.95 -7.18
C LEU A 126 12.23 4.17 -6.62
N GLU A 127 13.25 3.89 -7.41
CA GLU A 127 14.65 3.99 -7.00
C GLU A 127 15.00 5.37 -6.39
N ARG A 128 14.45 6.44 -6.95
CA ARG A 128 14.69 7.82 -6.51
C ARG A 128 13.76 8.31 -5.42
N ASN A 129 12.81 7.49 -4.96
CA ASN A 129 11.96 7.84 -3.82
C ASN A 129 12.69 7.57 -2.50
N THR A 130 13.71 8.39 -2.23
CA THR A 130 14.58 8.26 -1.04
C THR A 130 13.80 8.29 0.29
N PRO A 131 12.81 9.17 0.50
CA PRO A 131 12.05 9.17 1.74
C PRO A 131 11.32 7.84 2.00
N ALA A 132 10.65 7.28 0.99
CA ALA A 132 9.97 5.99 1.11
C ALA A 132 10.96 4.85 1.34
N LYS A 133 12.05 4.79 0.56
CA LYS A 133 13.11 3.78 0.75
C LYS A 133 13.67 3.78 2.15
N ASN A 134 14.00 4.95 2.70
CA ASN A 134 14.52 5.06 4.06
C ASN A 134 13.51 4.57 5.11
N SER A 135 12.21 4.86 4.91
CA SER A 135 11.15 4.35 5.77
C SER A 135 11.06 2.83 5.73
N TYR A 136 11.14 2.24 4.53
CA TYR A 136 11.05 0.78 4.35
C TYR A 136 12.29 0.05 4.90
N ILE A 137 13.49 0.57 4.66
CA ILE A 137 14.73 0.02 5.23
C ILE A 137 14.68 0.06 6.75
N LYS A 138 14.22 1.18 7.34
CA LYS A 138 14.06 1.31 8.79
C LYS A 138 13.03 0.33 9.36
N PHE A 139 12.01 -0.03 8.58
CA PHE A 139 11.02 -1.04 8.96
C PHE A 139 11.57 -2.47 8.87
N GLY A 140 12.62 -2.70 8.07
CA GLY A 140 13.26 -4.02 7.90
C GLY A 140 13.19 -4.59 6.49
N PHE A 141 12.64 -3.84 5.52
CA PHE A 141 12.69 -4.25 4.12
C PHE A 141 14.11 -4.20 3.56
N LYS A 142 14.40 -5.10 2.62
CA LYS A 142 15.67 -5.18 1.90
C LYS A 142 15.40 -5.33 0.41
N ASP A 143 16.36 -4.96 -0.42
CA ASP A 143 16.32 -5.24 -1.85
C ASP A 143 16.11 -6.74 -2.09
N TYR A 144 15.28 -7.07 -3.09
CA TYR A 144 15.13 -8.44 -3.52
C TYR A 144 16.26 -8.82 -4.46
N GLU A 145 17.15 -9.65 -3.97
CA GLU A 145 18.34 -10.13 -4.67
C GLU A 145 18.55 -11.60 -4.30
N LEU A 146 18.65 -12.47 -5.30
CA LEU A 146 18.91 -13.90 -5.10
C LEU A 146 20.41 -14.18 -5.04
N ASP A 147 21.13 -13.73 -6.08
CA ASP A 147 22.58 -13.83 -6.21
C ASP A 147 23.09 -12.51 -6.82
N PRO A 148 24.05 -11.83 -6.17
CA PRO A 148 24.60 -10.55 -6.65
C PRO A 148 25.11 -10.60 -8.10
N THR A 149 25.57 -11.75 -8.56
CA THR A 149 26.10 -11.92 -9.94
C THR A 149 25.02 -11.76 -11.01
N PHE A 150 23.75 -12.02 -10.68
CA PHE A 150 22.61 -11.86 -11.59
C PHE A 150 21.90 -10.51 -11.47
N GLY A 151 22.32 -9.67 -10.51
CA GLY A 151 21.77 -8.35 -10.30
C GLY A 151 20.42 -8.36 -9.56
N LYS A 152 19.79 -7.19 -9.51
CA LYS A 152 18.52 -6.97 -8.80
C LYS A 152 17.32 -7.35 -9.64
N ALA A 153 16.23 -7.79 -8.98
CA ALA A 153 14.96 -7.98 -9.65
C ALA A 153 14.44 -6.66 -10.20
N MET A 154 13.94 -6.68 -11.43
CA MET A 154 13.37 -5.53 -12.12
C MET A 154 11.85 -5.71 -12.26
N PHE A 155 11.10 -4.61 -12.16
CA PHE A 155 9.66 -4.59 -12.37
C PHE A 155 9.34 -4.19 -13.82
N TRP A 156 8.57 -5.01 -14.53
CA TRP A 156 8.23 -4.82 -15.93
C TRP A 156 6.71 -4.79 -16.10
N GLY A 157 6.22 -3.92 -16.96
CA GLY A 157 4.80 -3.81 -17.29
C GLY A 157 4.56 -3.89 -18.79
N LYS A 158 3.43 -4.48 -19.18
CA LYS A 158 2.92 -4.46 -20.56
C LYS A 158 1.44 -4.10 -20.53
N SER A 159 1.06 -3.07 -21.28
CA SER A 159 -0.35 -2.71 -21.43
C SER A 159 -1.11 -3.79 -22.20
N CYS A 160 -2.31 -4.15 -21.70
CA CYS A 160 -3.26 -5.01 -22.38
C CYS A 160 -4.27 -4.12 -23.11
N SER A 161 -3.93 -3.67 -24.32
CA SER A 161 -4.88 -3.00 -25.21
C SER A 161 -5.54 -4.05 -26.10
N LYS A 162 -6.88 -3.96 -26.24
CA LYS A 162 -7.61 -4.60 -27.33
C LYS A 162 -7.49 -3.73 -28.57
#